data_ea1d73f9f7cec5e2d69f0a428bb64341
#
_entry.id   ea1d73f9f7cec5e2d69f0a428bb64341
#
_cell.length_a   1.000
_cell.length_b   1.000
_cell.length_c   1.000
_cell.angle_alpha   90.00
_cell.angle_beta   90.00
_cell.angle_gamma   90.00
#
_symmetry.space_group_name_H-M   'P 1'
#
loop_
_entity.id
_entity.type
_entity.pdbx_description
1 polymer ?
#
loop_
_entity_poly.entity_id
_entity_poly.type
_entity_poly.pdbx_seq_one_letter_code
_entity_poly.pdbx_strand_id
1 'polypeptide(L)'
;GRTTAIEEGREMAGWDQDIPSVQVKGETTLNVHPFDDGEDHNKTMYSDLVDELRQARLLPFDANYSVEVEIELPLSQGFGMSAAGLCALALACYETTKKGTIPQYFRAAHHIERRYSGGLGDVLGLYVGGVELRTHPGSPPSPGVARSFDLDTPVLLVWQSGESKHTSEYINHPEWKSNITRAGDDAVDRLAAKEWSPSIWSELLQESQSFGRTSKMLEEPTRQSMLKTVQSAINELDLQARTRARLCMLGTSCVLLPAKINQPFDEEDLRNLSERL
;
A
#
# COMPACT_ATOMS: atom_id res chain seq x y z
N GLY A 1 27.93 0.51 2.13
CA GLY A 1 26.98 0.15 1.17
C GLY A 1 25.59 0.57 1.61
N ARG A 2 25.06 1.65 1.04
CA ARG A 2 23.84 2.31 1.54
C ARG A 2 22.56 1.89 0.83
N THR A 3 22.64 1.13 -0.25
CA THR A 3 21.48 1.03 -1.17
C THR A 3 21.23 -0.37 -1.68
N THR A 4 22.19 -1.23 -1.65
CA THR A 4 22.21 -2.50 -2.37
C THR A 4 21.11 -3.48 -1.96
N ALA A 5 20.79 -3.61 -0.68
CA ALA A 5 19.84 -4.64 -0.25
C ALA A 5 18.39 -4.35 -0.65
N ILE A 6 18.00 -3.06 -0.67
CA ILE A 6 16.66 -2.65 -1.08
C ILE A 6 16.55 -2.67 -2.61
N GLU A 7 17.57 -2.21 -3.32
CA GLU A 7 17.60 -2.25 -4.78
C GLU A 7 17.62 -3.69 -5.32
N GLU A 8 18.45 -4.57 -4.76
CA GLU A 8 18.46 -6.00 -5.10
C GLU A 8 17.14 -6.69 -4.74
N GLY A 9 16.53 -6.33 -3.61
CA GLY A 9 15.20 -6.81 -3.23
C GLY A 9 14.10 -6.35 -4.17
N ARG A 10 14.20 -5.11 -4.69
CA ARG A 10 13.31 -4.56 -5.73
C ARG A 10 13.44 -5.32 -7.03
N GLU A 11 14.66 -5.56 -7.51
CA GLU A 11 14.90 -6.31 -8.75
C GLU A 11 14.34 -7.75 -8.68
N MET A 12 14.56 -8.44 -7.54
CA MET A 12 14.06 -9.81 -7.36
C MET A 12 12.55 -9.90 -7.21
N ALA A 13 11.89 -8.86 -6.70
CA ALA A 13 10.45 -8.81 -6.51
C ALA A 13 9.71 -8.13 -7.67
N GLY A 14 10.42 -7.60 -8.66
CA GLY A 14 9.85 -6.80 -9.75
C GLY A 14 9.33 -5.44 -9.25
N TRP A 15 9.87 -4.92 -8.16
CA TRP A 15 9.40 -3.69 -7.54
C TRP A 15 10.21 -2.50 -8.05
N ASP A 16 9.59 -1.72 -8.90
CA ASP A 16 10.16 -0.47 -9.46
C ASP A 16 9.63 0.80 -8.77
N GLN A 17 8.99 0.64 -7.60
CA GLN A 17 8.40 1.75 -6.85
C GLN A 17 9.21 2.08 -5.60
N ASP A 18 9.21 3.36 -5.20
CA ASP A 18 9.88 3.86 -4.02
C ASP A 18 9.31 3.25 -2.73
N ILE A 19 9.95 2.18 -2.27
CA ILE A 19 9.68 1.60 -0.96
C ILE A 19 10.42 2.43 0.08
N PRO A 20 9.82 2.69 1.26
CA PRO A 20 10.50 3.36 2.34
C PRO A 20 11.86 2.74 2.62
N SER A 21 12.91 3.53 2.68
CA SER A 21 14.23 3.01 2.95
C SER A 21 14.32 2.55 4.41
N VAL A 22 14.68 1.28 4.62
CA VAL A 22 14.96 0.74 5.94
C VAL A 22 16.45 0.48 6.07
N GLN A 23 17.09 1.09 7.07
CA GLN A 23 18.49 0.82 7.38
C GLN A 23 18.57 -0.04 8.63
N VAL A 24 19.20 -1.20 8.53
CA VAL A 24 19.54 -2.04 9.68
C VAL A 24 21.00 -1.83 10.04
N LYS A 25 21.26 -1.26 11.23
CA LYS A 25 22.62 -1.09 11.78
C LYS A 25 22.76 -1.90 13.05
N GLY A 26 23.94 -2.46 13.30
CA GLY A 26 24.17 -3.29 14.48
C GLY A 26 24.39 -2.47 15.75
N GLU A 27 23.36 -1.92 16.37
CA GLU A 27 23.25 -1.51 17.77
C GLU A 27 21.84 -0.91 18.03
N THR A 28 21.28 -1.21 19.20
CA THR A 28 19.86 -1.13 19.49
C THR A 28 19.35 0.28 19.71
N THR A 29 18.81 0.93 18.71
CA THR A 29 17.75 1.95 18.93
C THR A 29 16.81 1.93 17.72
N LEU A 30 15.53 1.65 17.99
CA LEU A 30 14.49 1.75 16.98
C LEU A 30 14.12 3.24 16.87
N ASN A 31 14.62 3.93 15.86
CA ASN A 31 14.18 5.27 15.54
C ASN A 31 13.23 5.16 14.34
N VAL A 32 11.95 5.25 14.60
CA VAL A 32 10.92 5.45 13.59
C VAL A 32 10.71 6.95 13.51
N HIS A 33 11.01 7.56 12.38
CA HIS A 33 10.58 8.91 12.07
C HIS A 33 9.37 8.80 11.14
N PRO A 34 8.15 8.71 11.66
CA PRO A 34 6.97 8.90 10.85
C PRO A 34 6.84 10.39 10.52
N PHE A 35 6.20 10.69 9.46
CA PHE A 35 5.49 11.96 9.34
C PHE A 35 4.57 12.03 10.57
N ASP A 36 4.93 12.85 11.51
CA ASP A 36 4.50 13.01 12.88
C ASP A 36 3.01 12.72 13.12
N ASP A 37 2.69 11.54 13.64
CA ASP A 37 1.46 11.28 14.38
C ASP A 37 1.71 10.65 15.76
N GLY A 38 2.95 10.70 16.23
CA GLY A 38 3.29 10.55 17.63
C GLY A 38 3.08 9.19 18.30
N GLU A 39 2.77 8.11 17.60
CA GLU A 39 2.36 6.88 18.26
C GLU A 39 3.44 5.79 18.36
N ASP A 40 3.59 5.27 19.59
CA ASP A 40 4.45 4.12 19.96
C ASP A 40 4.10 2.81 19.21
N HIS A 41 2.91 2.72 18.60
CA HIS A 41 2.45 1.51 17.90
C HIS A 41 3.38 1.09 16.75
N ASN A 42 3.87 2.02 15.98
CA ASN A 42 4.74 1.70 14.83
C ASN A 42 6.10 1.16 15.30
N LYS A 43 6.67 1.70 16.39
CA LYS A 43 7.91 1.18 16.97
C LYS A 43 7.76 -0.26 17.41
N THR A 44 6.66 -0.57 18.10
CA THR A 44 6.35 -1.92 18.60
C THR A 44 6.17 -2.90 17.44
N MET A 45 5.48 -2.50 16.37
CA MET A 45 5.25 -3.34 15.20
C MET A 45 6.55 -3.81 14.53
N TYR A 46 7.53 -2.92 14.38
CA TYR A 46 8.83 -3.28 13.80
C TYR A 46 9.67 -4.14 14.75
N SER A 47 9.63 -3.86 16.06
CA SER A 47 10.28 -4.71 17.06
C SER A 47 9.68 -6.11 17.06
N ASP A 48 8.35 -6.23 17.00
CA ASP A 48 7.66 -7.51 16.92
C ASP A 48 8.04 -8.30 15.67
N LEU A 49 8.26 -7.63 14.53
CA LEU A 49 8.75 -8.29 13.32
C LEU A 49 10.15 -8.88 13.53
N VAL A 50 11.07 -8.14 14.15
CA VAL A 50 12.42 -8.66 14.46
C VAL A 50 12.31 -9.86 15.39
N ASP A 51 11.46 -9.82 16.40
CA ASP A 51 11.27 -10.93 17.33
C ASP A 51 10.59 -12.15 16.66
N GLU A 52 9.62 -11.94 15.77
CA GLU A 52 9.01 -13.00 14.97
C GLU A 52 10.08 -13.69 14.08
N LEU A 53 10.96 -12.91 13.44
CA LEU A 53 12.05 -13.44 12.61
C LEU A 53 13.09 -14.20 13.45
N ARG A 54 13.37 -13.76 14.69
CA ARG A 54 14.22 -14.50 15.64
C ARG A 54 13.57 -15.83 16.02
N GLN A 55 12.30 -15.83 16.39
CA GLN A 55 11.57 -17.05 16.73
C GLN A 55 11.52 -18.04 15.57
N ALA A 56 11.40 -17.54 14.35
CA ALA A 56 11.50 -18.34 13.12
C ALA A 56 12.93 -18.79 12.79
N ARG A 57 13.93 -18.40 13.60
CA ARG A 57 15.37 -18.68 13.42
C ARG A 57 15.93 -18.10 12.11
N LEU A 58 15.29 -17.09 11.57
CA LEU A 58 15.75 -16.34 10.40
C LEU A 58 16.76 -15.26 10.78
N LEU A 59 16.69 -14.76 12.02
CA LEU A 59 17.68 -13.87 12.63
C LEU A 59 18.38 -14.55 13.81
N PRO A 60 19.67 -14.23 14.09
CA PRO A 60 20.35 -14.64 15.32
C PRO A 60 19.68 -14.03 16.56
N PHE A 61 19.61 -14.81 17.64
CA PHE A 61 19.05 -14.34 18.93
C PHE A 61 19.97 -13.37 19.67
N ASP A 62 21.27 -13.54 19.49
CA ASP A 62 22.35 -12.82 20.16
C ASP A 62 22.81 -11.55 19.42
N ALA A 63 22.27 -11.31 18.24
CA ALA A 63 22.56 -10.10 17.49
C ALA A 63 21.63 -8.95 17.89
N ASN A 64 22.19 -7.77 18.08
CA ASN A 64 21.45 -6.53 18.28
C ASN A 64 21.26 -5.84 16.93
N TYR A 65 20.05 -5.38 16.70
CA TYR A 65 19.67 -4.64 15.48
C TYR A 65 19.22 -3.25 15.86
N SER A 66 19.73 -2.25 15.15
CA SER A 66 19.15 -0.92 15.11
C SER A 66 18.32 -0.82 13.85
N VAL A 67 17.07 -0.41 13.97
CA VAL A 67 16.15 -0.26 12.85
C VAL A 67 15.76 1.20 12.73
N GLU A 68 16.06 1.80 11.58
CA GLU A 68 15.63 3.13 11.23
C GLU A 68 14.69 3.01 10.03
N VAL A 69 13.48 3.53 10.15
CA VAL A 69 12.45 3.47 9.10
C VAL A 69 12.13 4.90 8.69
N GLU A 70 12.33 5.20 7.43
CA GLU A 70 11.94 6.47 6.80
C GLU A 70 10.71 6.21 5.94
N ILE A 71 9.67 7.02 6.13
CA ILE A 71 8.39 6.89 5.44
C ILE A 71 8.12 8.19 4.69
N GLU A 72 8.04 8.12 3.37
CA GLU A 72 7.87 9.30 2.50
C GLU A 72 6.42 9.78 2.38
N LEU A 73 5.45 8.88 2.58
CA LEU A 73 4.03 9.18 2.48
C LEU A 73 3.35 9.04 3.85
N PRO A 74 2.27 9.79 4.11
CA PRO A 74 1.60 9.76 5.39
C PRO A 74 0.96 8.39 5.68
N LEU A 75 1.02 7.99 6.95
CA LEU A 75 0.31 6.81 7.45
C LEU A 75 -1.20 7.03 7.46
N SER A 76 -1.96 5.93 7.52
CA SER A 76 -3.43 5.93 7.65
C SER A 76 -4.19 6.63 6.50
N GLN A 77 -3.52 6.88 5.38
CA GLN A 77 -4.12 7.46 4.18
C GLN A 77 -4.48 6.41 3.09
N GLY A 78 -4.40 5.12 3.41
CA GLY A 78 -4.72 4.07 2.44
C GLY A 78 -3.62 3.79 1.41
N PHE A 79 -2.40 4.27 1.67
CA PHE A 79 -1.23 4.05 0.79
C PHE A 79 -0.45 2.77 1.13
N GLY A 80 -0.90 1.97 2.10
CA GLY A 80 -0.23 0.72 2.48
C GLY A 80 1.11 0.91 3.20
N MET A 81 1.39 2.11 3.74
CA MET A 81 2.72 2.46 4.26
C MET A 81 3.18 1.60 5.43
N SER A 82 2.27 1.18 6.33
CA SER A 82 2.62 0.25 7.41
C SER A 82 3.12 -1.09 6.89
N ALA A 83 2.45 -1.63 5.89
CA ALA A 83 2.86 -2.87 5.22
C ALA A 83 4.18 -2.67 4.46
N ALA A 84 4.35 -1.53 3.78
CA ALA A 84 5.58 -1.20 3.06
C ALA A 84 6.79 -1.14 4.01
N GLY A 85 6.66 -0.50 5.17
CA GLY A 85 7.71 -0.49 6.19
C GLY A 85 8.04 -1.88 6.73
N LEU A 86 7.02 -2.71 7.01
CA LEU A 86 7.24 -4.10 7.42
C LEU A 86 7.96 -4.92 6.33
N CYS A 87 7.56 -4.79 5.07
CA CYS A 87 8.19 -5.50 3.96
C CYS A 87 9.63 -5.03 3.74
N ALA A 88 9.89 -3.72 3.83
CA ALA A 88 11.23 -3.16 3.71
C ALA A 88 12.16 -3.68 4.82
N LEU A 89 11.69 -3.69 6.09
CA LEU A 89 12.46 -4.28 7.20
C LEU A 89 12.68 -5.78 7.00
N ALA A 90 11.65 -6.51 6.58
CA ALA A 90 11.77 -7.95 6.31
C ALA A 90 12.84 -8.24 5.25
N LEU A 91 12.86 -7.49 4.16
CA LEU A 91 13.88 -7.61 3.11
C LEU A 91 15.27 -7.22 3.61
N ALA A 92 15.42 -6.13 4.35
CA ALA A 92 16.69 -5.71 4.93
C ALA A 92 17.25 -6.79 5.87
N CYS A 93 16.40 -7.43 6.67
CA CYS A 93 16.77 -8.56 7.52
C CYS A 93 17.22 -9.78 6.69
N TYR A 94 16.51 -10.10 5.60
CA TYR A 94 16.93 -11.17 4.68
C TYR A 94 18.29 -10.86 4.06
N GLU A 95 18.48 -9.63 3.54
CA GLU A 95 19.75 -9.22 2.94
C GLU A 95 20.92 -9.27 3.92
N THR A 96 20.68 -8.94 5.18
CA THR A 96 21.72 -9.00 6.23
C THR A 96 22.16 -10.42 6.54
N THR A 97 21.26 -11.40 6.54
CA THR A 97 21.55 -12.76 6.97
C THR A 97 21.65 -13.77 5.83
N LYS A 98 20.99 -13.51 4.70
CA LYS A 98 20.79 -14.43 3.56
C LYS A 98 20.26 -15.80 4.00
N LYS A 99 19.55 -15.85 5.13
CA LYS A 99 19.07 -17.09 5.73
C LYS A 99 17.60 -17.31 5.41
N GLY A 100 17.25 -18.51 4.98
CA GLY A 100 15.88 -18.83 4.58
C GLY A 100 15.55 -18.33 3.17
N THR A 101 14.30 -17.93 2.97
CA THR A 101 13.77 -17.46 1.67
C THR A 101 12.94 -16.20 1.84
N ILE A 102 12.92 -15.34 0.84
CA ILE A 102 12.12 -14.10 0.85
C ILE A 102 10.65 -14.36 1.27
N PRO A 103 9.94 -15.39 0.74
CA PRO A 103 8.59 -15.69 1.20
C PRO A 103 8.42 -15.91 2.70
N GLN A 104 9.43 -16.42 3.38
CA GLN A 104 9.38 -16.60 4.85
C GLN A 104 9.35 -15.25 5.58
N TYR A 105 10.14 -14.29 5.11
CA TYR A 105 10.17 -12.93 5.66
C TYR A 105 8.86 -12.17 5.39
N PHE A 106 8.32 -12.26 4.20
CA PHE A 106 7.01 -11.67 3.89
C PHE A 106 5.87 -12.32 4.67
N ARG A 107 5.96 -13.62 4.94
CA ARG A 107 4.99 -14.28 5.82
C ARG A 107 5.04 -13.72 7.25
N ALA A 108 6.23 -13.48 7.79
CA ALA A 108 6.39 -12.84 9.10
C ALA A 108 5.83 -11.40 9.07
N ALA A 109 6.16 -10.61 8.05
CA ALA A 109 5.59 -9.27 7.87
C ALA A 109 4.05 -9.30 7.83
N HIS A 110 3.46 -10.24 7.09
CA HIS A 110 2.01 -10.40 7.04
C HIS A 110 1.40 -10.78 8.40
N HIS A 111 2.05 -11.65 9.18
CA HIS A 111 1.59 -11.99 10.52
C HIS A 111 1.55 -10.77 11.43
N ILE A 112 2.57 -9.92 11.37
CA ILE A 112 2.63 -8.68 12.14
C ILE A 112 1.56 -7.71 11.67
N GLU A 113 1.41 -7.47 10.35
CA GLU A 113 0.35 -6.63 9.79
C GLU A 113 -1.03 -7.03 10.33
N ARG A 114 -1.31 -8.34 10.34
CA ARG A 114 -2.59 -8.86 10.84
C ARG A 114 -2.75 -8.72 12.34
N ARG A 115 -1.68 -8.90 13.12
CA ARG A 115 -1.68 -8.73 14.58
C ARG A 115 -2.06 -7.31 14.98
N TYR A 116 -1.58 -6.32 14.24
CA TYR A 116 -1.86 -4.90 14.48
C TYR A 116 -3.11 -4.37 13.77
N SER A 117 -3.87 -5.22 13.10
CA SER A 117 -5.04 -4.83 12.31
C SER A 117 -4.72 -3.72 11.28
N GLY A 118 -3.48 -3.67 10.81
CA GLY A 118 -2.97 -2.60 9.94
C GLY A 118 -3.45 -2.67 8.51
N GLY A 119 -3.60 -3.86 7.94
CA GLY A 119 -3.96 -4.03 6.55
C GLY A 119 -4.85 -5.24 6.28
N LEU A 120 -5.47 -5.26 5.11
CA LEU A 120 -6.33 -6.35 4.63
C LEU A 120 -5.62 -7.19 3.56
N GLY A 121 -4.29 -7.27 3.60
CA GLY A 121 -3.46 -8.03 2.67
C GLY A 121 -2.53 -7.15 1.83
N ASP A 122 -2.15 -5.99 2.34
CA ASP A 122 -1.25 -5.08 1.62
C ASP A 122 0.13 -5.70 1.44
N VAL A 123 0.60 -6.51 2.42
CA VAL A 123 1.81 -7.32 2.27
C VAL A 123 1.74 -8.29 1.08
N LEU A 124 0.57 -8.88 0.79
CA LEU A 124 0.41 -9.75 -0.39
C LEU A 124 0.48 -8.92 -1.68
N GLY A 125 -0.15 -7.74 -1.72
CA GLY A 125 -0.06 -6.82 -2.84
C GLY A 125 1.38 -6.40 -3.12
N LEU A 126 2.11 -5.98 -2.07
CA LEU A 126 3.53 -5.61 -2.17
C LEU A 126 4.42 -6.78 -2.62
N TYR A 127 4.09 -8.01 -2.21
CA TYR A 127 4.84 -9.20 -2.62
C TYR A 127 4.73 -9.50 -4.11
N VAL A 128 3.55 -9.30 -4.72
CA VAL A 128 3.36 -9.54 -6.16
C VAL A 128 3.67 -8.32 -7.02
N GLY A 129 3.60 -7.12 -6.46
CA GLY A 129 3.90 -5.86 -7.17
C GLY A 129 2.90 -5.51 -8.27
N GLY A 130 3.20 -4.42 -8.98
CA GLY A 130 2.41 -3.96 -10.13
C GLY A 130 0.96 -3.59 -9.81
N VAL A 131 0.09 -3.69 -10.80
CA VAL A 131 -1.37 -3.55 -10.63
C VAL A 131 -1.93 -4.91 -10.24
N GLU A 132 -2.27 -5.07 -8.96
CA GLU A 132 -2.60 -6.36 -8.38
C GLU A 132 -4.11 -6.56 -8.16
N LEU A 133 -4.55 -7.80 -8.30
CA LEU A 133 -5.88 -8.28 -7.89
C LEU A 133 -5.72 -9.45 -6.91
N ARG A 134 -6.08 -9.22 -5.66
CA ARG A 134 -6.08 -10.26 -4.62
C ARG A 134 -7.34 -11.09 -4.71
N THR A 135 -7.20 -12.37 -5.05
CA THR A 135 -8.34 -13.29 -5.26
C THR A 135 -8.59 -14.21 -4.06
N HIS A 136 -7.57 -14.45 -3.23
CA HIS A 136 -7.71 -15.21 -1.99
C HIS A 136 -6.94 -14.53 -0.86
N PRO A 137 -7.53 -14.42 0.34
CA PRO A 137 -6.85 -13.86 1.49
C PRO A 137 -5.74 -14.77 2.01
N GLY A 138 -4.75 -14.16 2.66
CA GLY A 138 -3.69 -14.90 3.33
C GLY A 138 -2.31 -14.35 3.04
N SER A 139 -1.32 -14.97 3.69
CA SER A 139 0.09 -14.59 3.51
C SER A 139 0.63 -15.04 2.16
N PRO A 140 1.62 -14.32 1.58
CA PRO A 140 2.36 -14.79 0.44
C PRO A 140 3.30 -15.96 0.80
N PRO A 141 3.65 -16.85 -0.13
CA PRO A 141 3.05 -17.02 -1.45
C PRO A 141 1.77 -17.84 -1.39
N SER A 142 1.41 -18.35 -0.21
CA SER A 142 0.24 -19.18 0.05
C SER A 142 -0.12 -19.10 1.56
N PRO A 143 -1.41 -19.09 1.94
CA PRO A 143 -2.60 -19.32 1.11
C PRO A 143 -3.06 -18.10 0.28
N GLY A 144 -2.45 -16.92 0.48
CA GLY A 144 -2.81 -15.73 -0.29
C GLY A 144 -2.56 -15.91 -1.79
N VAL A 145 -3.50 -15.48 -2.63
CA VAL A 145 -3.38 -15.52 -4.09
C VAL A 145 -3.70 -14.16 -4.67
N ALA A 146 -2.77 -13.64 -5.46
CA ALA A 146 -2.95 -12.44 -6.24
C ALA A 146 -2.44 -12.63 -7.67
N ARG A 147 -3.01 -11.86 -8.60
CA ARG A 147 -2.53 -11.72 -9.98
C ARG A 147 -2.05 -10.30 -10.15
N SER A 148 -1.04 -10.07 -10.98
CA SER A 148 -0.54 -8.72 -11.25
C SER A 148 -0.13 -8.56 -12.71
N PHE A 149 -0.05 -7.31 -13.14
CA PHE A 149 0.64 -6.90 -14.36
C PHE A 149 1.41 -5.61 -14.10
N ASP A 150 2.51 -5.44 -14.79
CA ASP A 150 3.34 -4.25 -14.64
C ASP A 150 2.69 -3.04 -15.31
N LEU A 151 2.81 -1.90 -14.66
CA LEU A 151 2.38 -0.61 -15.17
C LEU A 151 3.41 0.46 -14.78
N ASP A 152 4.12 0.93 -15.77
CA ASP A 152 5.01 2.08 -15.66
C ASP A 152 4.26 3.34 -16.12
N THR A 153 3.57 3.98 -15.17
CA THR A 153 2.87 5.24 -15.43
C THR A 153 2.92 6.12 -14.19
N PRO A 154 3.24 7.41 -14.33
CA PRO A 154 3.17 8.33 -13.21
C PRO A 154 1.72 8.49 -12.73
N VAL A 155 1.56 8.63 -11.42
CA VAL A 155 0.28 8.89 -10.76
C VAL A 155 0.43 10.06 -9.81
N LEU A 156 -0.66 10.77 -9.52
CA LEU A 156 -0.66 11.80 -8.50
C LEU A 156 -1.47 11.33 -7.29
N LEU A 157 -0.85 11.33 -6.13
CA LEU A 157 -1.51 11.04 -4.86
C LEU A 157 -1.99 12.35 -4.23
N VAL A 158 -3.23 12.37 -3.76
CA VAL A 158 -3.84 13.52 -3.08
C VAL A 158 -4.43 13.04 -1.76
N TRP A 159 -4.11 13.73 -0.69
CA TRP A 159 -4.63 13.41 0.64
C TRP A 159 -4.94 14.66 1.45
N GLN A 160 -5.79 14.51 2.44
CA GLN A 160 -6.09 15.57 3.39
C GLN A 160 -5.31 15.35 4.68
N SER A 161 -4.44 16.29 5.01
CA SER A 161 -3.67 16.24 6.27
C SER A 161 -4.57 16.52 7.48
N GLY A 162 -4.27 15.88 8.61
CA GLY A 162 -4.93 16.13 9.90
C GLY A 162 -6.18 15.31 10.21
N GLU A 163 -6.76 14.59 9.24
CA GLU A 163 -7.89 13.68 9.48
C GLU A 163 -7.55 12.28 8.94
N SER A 164 -6.97 11.43 9.77
CA SER A 164 -6.78 10.03 9.44
C SER A 164 -7.55 9.15 10.42
N LYS A 165 -8.40 8.27 9.91
CA LYS A 165 -8.96 7.19 10.70
C LYS A 165 -8.08 5.95 10.52
N HIS A 166 -7.74 5.32 11.61
CA HIS A 166 -6.98 4.08 11.55
C HIS A 166 -7.81 2.98 10.88
N THR A 167 -7.17 2.13 10.08
CA THR A 167 -7.81 0.99 9.37
C THR A 167 -8.69 0.15 10.29
N SER A 168 -8.26 -0.05 11.55
CA SER A 168 -9.00 -0.80 12.57
C SER A 168 -10.39 -0.22 12.88
N GLU A 169 -10.62 1.07 12.73
CA GLU A 169 -11.93 1.69 12.98
C GLU A 169 -12.98 1.20 11.98
N TYR A 170 -12.58 0.94 10.75
CA TYR A 170 -13.47 0.41 9.71
C TYR A 170 -13.64 -1.09 9.81
N ILE A 171 -12.53 -1.84 9.90
CA ILE A 171 -12.57 -3.32 9.85
C ILE A 171 -13.12 -3.94 11.13
N ASN A 172 -13.05 -3.23 12.27
CA ASN A 172 -13.63 -3.68 13.53
C ASN A 172 -15.09 -3.25 13.69
N HIS A 173 -15.62 -2.35 12.85
CA HIS A 173 -17.01 -1.92 12.88
C HIS A 173 -17.86 -2.87 12.01
N PRO A 174 -18.87 -3.58 12.56
CA PRO A 174 -19.60 -4.64 11.85
C PRO A 174 -20.26 -4.19 10.54
N GLU A 175 -20.87 -3.00 10.53
CA GLU A 175 -21.53 -2.46 9.34
C GLU A 175 -20.53 -2.12 8.24
N TRP A 176 -19.44 -1.40 8.56
CA TRP A 176 -18.38 -1.10 7.63
C TRP A 176 -17.75 -2.36 7.06
N LYS A 177 -17.40 -3.30 7.93
CA LYS A 177 -16.85 -4.59 7.53
C LYS A 177 -17.78 -5.31 6.54
N SER A 178 -19.07 -5.38 6.84
CA SER A 178 -20.05 -6.05 5.97
C SER A 178 -20.17 -5.37 4.60
N ASN A 179 -20.25 -4.03 4.57
CA ASN A 179 -20.36 -3.28 3.32
C ASN A 179 -19.10 -3.41 2.45
N ILE A 180 -17.91 -3.28 3.06
CA ILE A 180 -16.63 -3.41 2.38
C ILE A 180 -16.45 -4.83 1.84
N THR A 181 -16.72 -5.86 2.66
CA THR A 181 -16.59 -7.26 2.25
C THR A 181 -17.50 -7.57 1.06
N ARG A 182 -18.79 -7.27 1.16
CA ARG A 182 -19.73 -7.52 0.06
C ARG A 182 -19.35 -6.81 -1.22
N ALA A 183 -19.03 -5.50 -1.14
CA ALA A 183 -18.62 -4.72 -2.30
C ALA A 183 -17.31 -5.23 -2.91
N GLY A 184 -16.38 -5.69 -2.06
CA GLY A 184 -15.10 -6.27 -2.48
C GLY A 184 -15.27 -7.62 -3.17
N ASP A 185 -16.03 -8.53 -2.57
CA ASP A 185 -16.29 -9.86 -3.14
C ASP A 185 -16.96 -9.73 -4.51
N ASP A 186 -18.00 -8.89 -4.62
CA ASP A 186 -18.70 -8.64 -5.89
C ASP A 186 -17.75 -8.08 -6.98
N ALA A 187 -16.84 -7.16 -6.62
CA ALA A 187 -15.88 -6.59 -7.57
C ALA A 187 -14.82 -7.60 -7.98
N VAL A 188 -14.28 -8.35 -7.01
CA VAL A 188 -13.26 -9.39 -7.27
C VAL A 188 -13.83 -10.49 -8.16
N ASP A 189 -15.04 -10.96 -7.93
CA ASP A 189 -15.68 -11.98 -8.75
C ASP A 189 -15.81 -11.55 -10.22
N ARG A 190 -16.22 -10.29 -10.45
CA ARG A 190 -16.31 -9.74 -11.83
C ARG A 190 -14.95 -9.60 -12.50
N LEU A 191 -13.96 -9.12 -11.77
CA LEU A 191 -12.61 -8.90 -12.30
C LEU A 191 -11.85 -10.23 -12.48
N ALA A 192 -11.96 -11.16 -11.54
CA ALA A 192 -11.29 -12.45 -11.58
C ALA A 192 -11.76 -13.36 -12.72
N ALA A 193 -12.99 -13.15 -13.21
CA ALA A 193 -13.54 -13.86 -14.37
C ALA A 193 -12.88 -13.45 -15.70
N LYS A 194 -12.03 -12.42 -15.70
CA LYS A 194 -11.38 -11.86 -16.89
C LYS A 194 -9.88 -12.13 -16.89
N GLU A 195 -9.24 -11.94 -18.04
CA GLU A 195 -7.80 -11.92 -18.12
C GLU A 195 -7.26 -10.69 -17.39
N TRP A 196 -6.34 -10.92 -16.44
CA TRP A 196 -5.73 -9.84 -15.68
C TRP A 196 -4.49 -9.33 -16.41
N SER A 197 -4.68 -8.29 -17.22
CA SER A 197 -3.68 -7.68 -18.09
C SER A 197 -3.99 -6.19 -18.28
N PRO A 198 -3.11 -5.39 -18.89
CA PRO A 198 -3.37 -3.97 -19.16
C PRO A 198 -4.67 -3.67 -19.90
N SER A 199 -5.22 -4.62 -20.64
CA SER A 199 -6.49 -4.45 -21.35
C SER A 199 -7.70 -4.25 -20.44
N ILE A 200 -7.64 -4.70 -19.18
CA ILE A 200 -8.73 -4.57 -18.18
C ILE A 200 -8.83 -3.16 -17.56
N TRP A 201 -7.92 -2.26 -17.90
CA TRP A 201 -7.76 -0.95 -17.23
C TRP A 201 -9.06 -0.16 -17.08
N SER A 202 -9.83 -0.04 -18.16
CA SER A 202 -11.10 0.72 -18.14
C SER A 202 -12.11 0.12 -17.16
N GLU A 203 -12.19 -1.19 -17.11
CA GLU A 203 -13.09 -1.94 -16.22
C GLU A 203 -12.63 -1.86 -14.77
N LEU A 204 -11.32 -1.99 -14.54
CA LEU A 204 -10.72 -1.79 -13.22
C LEU A 204 -11.08 -0.41 -12.66
N LEU A 205 -10.96 0.65 -13.46
CA LEU A 205 -11.33 1.99 -13.05
C LEU A 205 -12.84 2.13 -12.76
N GLN A 206 -13.69 1.43 -13.50
CA GLN A 206 -15.14 1.41 -13.25
C GLN A 206 -15.48 0.64 -11.97
N GLU A 207 -14.89 -0.55 -11.78
CA GLU A 207 -15.11 -1.36 -10.57
C GLU A 207 -14.59 -0.64 -9.33
N SER A 208 -13.44 0.02 -9.39
CA SER A 208 -12.92 0.83 -8.29
C SER A 208 -13.88 1.98 -7.90
N GLN A 209 -14.51 2.64 -8.88
CA GLN A 209 -15.53 3.66 -8.61
C GLN A 209 -16.80 3.03 -8.01
N SER A 210 -17.24 1.92 -8.56
CA SER A 210 -18.41 1.18 -8.07
C SER A 210 -18.20 0.73 -6.63
N PHE A 211 -17.04 0.16 -6.34
CA PHE A 211 -16.65 -0.25 -5.00
C PHE A 211 -16.73 0.90 -3.98
N GLY A 212 -16.18 2.07 -4.30
CA GLY A 212 -16.24 3.25 -3.43
C GLY A 212 -17.69 3.68 -3.09
N ARG A 213 -18.63 3.47 -4.02
CA ARG A 213 -20.07 3.75 -3.80
C ARG A 213 -20.77 2.66 -3.02
N THR A 214 -20.61 1.40 -3.44
CA THR A 214 -21.34 0.27 -2.85
C THR A 214 -20.86 -0.09 -1.46
N SER A 215 -19.59 0.17 -1.13
CA SER A 215 -19.03 0.08 0.22
C SER A 215 -19.48 1.22 1.15
N LYS A 216 -20.19 2.23 0.63
CA LYS A 216 -20.57 3.48 1.30
C LYS A 216 -19.40 4.40 1.69
N MET A 217 -18.17 4.09 1.32
CA MET A 217 -17.02 4.93 1.64
C MET A 217 -17.15 6.35 1.07
N LEU A 218 -17.84 6.49 -0.08
CA LEU A 218 -18.15 7.80 -0.68
C LEU A 218 -19.27 8.57 0.04
N GLU A 219 -19.93 8.00 1.03
CA GLU A 219 -20.94 8.72 1.83
C GLU A 219 -20.30 9.57 2.93
N GLU A 220 -19.03 9.36 3.26
CA GLU A 220 -18.34 10.18 4.24
C GLU A 220 -18.07 11.60 3.72
N PRO A 221 -18.49 12.65 4.49
CA PRO A 221 -18.43 14.05 4.02
C PRO A 221 -17.02 14.51 3.64
N THR A 222 -16.00 14.09 4.39
CA THR A 222 -14.61 14.48 4.16
C THR A 222 -14.12 13.94 2.81
N ARG A 223 -14.38 12.66 2.51
CA ARG A 223 -14.04 12.05 1.20
C ARG A 223 -14.80 12.71 0.05
N GLN A 224 -16.08 13.03 0.27
CA GLN A 224 -16.86 13.74 -0.74
C GLN A 224 -16.29 15.13 -1.02
N SER A 225 -15.92 15.87 0.02
CA SER A 225 -15.32 17.21 -0.10
C SER A 225 -14.03 17.16 -0.87
N MET A 226 -13.13 16.25 -0.48
CA MET A 226 -11.84 16.04 -1.16
C MET A 226 -12.04 15.72 -2.65
N LEU A 227 -12.90 14.74 -2.98
CA LEU A 227 -13.14 14.37 -4.37
C LEU A 227 -13.79 15.49 -5.19
N LYS A 228 -14.63 16.33 -4.58
CA LYS A 228 -15.17 17.53 -5.26
C LYS A 228 -14.07 18.52 -5.60
N THR A 229 -13.14 18.78 -4.67
CA THR A 229 -11.99 19.66 -4.92
C THR A 229 -11.13 19.12 -6.05
N VAL A 230 -10.80 17.83 -6.00
CA VAL A 230 -10.02 17.16 -7.06
C VAL A 230 -10.75 17.21 -8.41
N GLN A 231 -12.05 16.95 -8.43
CA GLN A 231 -12.83 17.00 -9.67
C GLN A 231 -12.93 18.43 -10.23
N SER A 232 -13.01 19.44 -9.37
CA SER A 232 -12.98 20.86 -9.82
C SER A 232 -11.63 21.19 -10.47
N ALA A 233 -10.51 20.80 -9.87
CA ALA A 233 -9.19 21.01 -10.44
C ALA A 233 -9.02 20.31 -11.81
N ILE A 234 -9.49 19.07 -11.92
CA ILE A 234 -9.49 18.32 -13.20
C ILE A 234 -10.30 19.06 -14.28
N ASN A 235 -11.47 19.60 -13.91
CA ASN A 235 -12.34 20.31 -14.86
C ASN A 235 -11.76 21.67 -15.27
N GLU A 236 -11.18 22.42 -14.32
CA GLU A 236 -10.56 23.72 -14.56
C GLU A 236 -9.35 23.64 -15.51
N LEU A 237 -8.68 22.49 -15.52
CA LEU A 237 -7.54 22.19 -16.39
C LEU A 237 -7.93 21.45 -17.68
N ASP A 238 -9.24 21.26 -17.94
CA ASP A 238 -9.76 20.52 -19.10
C ASP A 238 -9.22 19.05 -19.21
N LEU A 239 -8.87 18.43 -18.07
CA LEU A 239 -8.29 17.08 -18.01
C LEU A 239 -9.31 15.95 -17.80
N GLN A 240 -10.63 16.24 -17.76
CA GLN A 240 -11.67 15.25 -17.44
C GLN A 240 -11.76 14.08 -18.44
N ALA A 241 -11.33 14.26 -19.68
CA ALA A 241 -11.28 13.20 -20.67
C ALA A 241 -10.10 12.22 -20.41
N ARG A 242 -9.02 12.70 -19.79
CA ARG A 242 -7.75 12.01 -19.62
C ARG A 242 -7.52 11.48 -18.20
N THR A 243 -8.24 11.97 -17.19
CA THR A 243 -7.98 11.73 -15.78
C THR A 243 -9.13 11.02 -15.09
N ARG A 244 -8.81 10.11 -14.17
CA ARG A 244 -9.76 9.48 -13.25
C ARG A 244 -9.23 9.56 -11.83
N ALA A 245 -10.01 10.17 -10.94
CA ALA A 245 -9.75 10.14 -9.50
C ALA A 245 -10.39 8.90 -8.88
N ARG A 246 -9.64 8.17 -8.03
CA ARG A 246 -10.12 6.99 -7.29
C ARG A 246 -9.68 7.08 -5.84
N LEU A 247 -10.58 6.69 -4.93
CA LEU A 247 -10.24 6.62 -3.51
C LEU A 247 -9.11 5.62 -3.27
N CYS A 248 -8.15 6.01 -2.42
CA CYS A 248 -7.25 5.07 -1.79
C CYS A 248 -7.96 4.51 -0.55
N MET A 249 -8.11 3.20 -0.51
CA MET A 249 -8.98 2.51 0.44
C MET A 249 -8.65 2.85 1.90
N LEU A 250 -9.70 3.16 2.67
CA LEU A 250 -9.72 3.48 4.10
C LEU A 250 -9.10 4.82 4.51
N GLY A 251 -8.37 5.51 3.63
CA GLY A 251 -7.84 6.85 3.89
C GLY A 251 -8.79 7.98 3.45
N THR A 252 -8.46 9.21 3.83
CA THR A 252 -9.02 10.42 3.21
C THR A 252 -8.08 10.88 2.11
N SER A 253 -7.97 10.05 1.09
CA SER A 253 -7.03 10.21 0.00
C SER A 253 -7.58 9.64 -1.30
N CYS A 254 -7.03 10.09 -2.40
CA CYS A 254 -7.31 9.54 -3.72
C CYS A 254 -6.05 9.51 -4.59
N VAL A 255 -6.09 8.69 -5.60
CA VAL A 255 -5.10 8.65 -6.66
C VAL A 255 -5.72 9.16 -7.96
N LEU A 256 -4.99 10.00 -8.68
CA LEU A 256 -5.32 10.41 -10.04
C LEU A 256 -4.59 9.50 -11.01
N LEU A 257 -5.35 8.85 -11.86
CA LEU A 257 -4.91 7.84 -12.80
C LEU A 257 -5.25 8.27 -14.23
N PRO A 258 -4.46 7.86 -15.25
CA PRO A 258 -4.84 8.09 -16.64
C PRO A 258 -6.12 7.34 -16.98
N ALA A 259 -7.02 7.97 -17.72
CA ALA A 259 -8.27 7.34 -18.15
C ALA A 259 -8.03 6.14 -19.07
N LYS A 260 -6.91 6.15 -19.79
CA LYS A 260 -6.46 5.07 -20.69
C LYS A 260 -5.01 4.75 -20.39
N ILE A 261 -4.70 3.47 -20.26
CA ILE A 261 -3.37 2.99 -19.90
C ILE A 261 -2.27 3.39 -20.89
N ASN A 262 -2.63 3.51 -22.17
CA ASN A 262 -1.72 3.91 -23.26
C ASN A 262 -1.66 5.43 -23.49
N GLN A 263 -2.25 6.23 -22.61
CA GLN A 263 -2.22 7.68 -22.63
C GLN A 263 -1.88 8.18 -21.23
N PRO A 264 -0.64 7.97 -20.75
CA PRO A 264 -0.19 8.43 -19.45
C PRO A 264 -0.27 9.95 -19.34
N PHE A 265 -0.19 10.45 -18.12
CA PHE A 265 0.01 11.87 -17.89
C PHE A 265 1.37 12.30 -18.45
N ASP A 266 1.43 13.51 -18.99
CA ASP A 266 2.71 14.18 -19.14
C ASP A 266 3.10 14.93 -17.84
N GLU A 267 4.35 15.32 -17.74
CA GLU A 267 4.87 16.02 -16.55
C GLU A 267 4.18 17.37 -16.31
N GLU A 268 3.72 18.02 -17.37
CA GLU A 268 3.02 19.30 -17.28
C GLU A 268 1.61 19.10 -16.67
N ASP A 269 0.87 18.09 -17.10
CA ASP A 269 -0.43 17.74 -16.50
C ASP A 269 -0.30 17.48 -14.99
N LEU A 270 0.69 16.68 -14.58
CA LEU A 270 0.93 16.36 -13.17
C LEU A 270 1.31 17.57 -12.34
N ARG A 271 2.21 18.42 -12.87
CA ARG A 271 2.61 19.65 -12.21
C ARG A 271 1.42 20.59 -12.03
N ASN A 272 0.66 20.85 -13.10
CA ASN A 272 -0.51 21.74 -13.06
C ASN A 272 -1.57 21.23 -12.07
N LEU A 273 -1.83 19.92 -12.04
CA LEU A 273 -2.72 19.31 -11.05
C LEU A 273 -2.19 19.46 -9.62
N SER A 274 -0.88 19.26 -9.41
CA SER A 274 -0.24 19.38 -8.09
C SER A 274 -0.25 20.82 -7.57
N GLU A 275 -0.05 21.79 -8.44
CA GLU A 275 -0.09 23.23 -8.08
C GLU A 275 -1.51 23.72 -7.78
N ARG A 276 -2.52 23.04 -8.35
CA ARG A 276 -3.93 23.42 -8.19
C ARG A 276 -4.59 22.79 -6.96
N LEU A 277 -4.04 21.69 -6.45
CA LEU A 277 -4.57 20.92 -5.32
C LEU A 277 -3.84 21.21 -4.02
#